data_2b5f1f1e85690adedd1b068f77972256
#
_entry.id   2b5f1f1e85690adedd1b068f77972256
#
_cell.length_a   1.000
_cell.length_b   1.000
_cell.length_c   1.000
_cell.angle_alpha   90.00
_cell.angle_beta   90.00
_cell.angle_gamma   90.00
#
_symmetry.space_group_name_H-M   'P 1'
#
loop_
_entity.id
_entity.type
_entity.pdbx_description
1 polymer ?
#
loop_
_entity_poly.entity_id
_entity_poly.type
_entity_poly.pdbx_seq_one_letter_code
_entity_poly.pdbx_strand_id
1 'polypeptide(L)'
;MLLSGEVGIRELTARIAGLAVGEAFTIAEFLADEVRRWQVRVDRRGTPRVRYESAGFAALCRDGVLSGAELERFLAPGNHERLLIAGGEAGAQSPAADEAWHLTRRRFSRASVLASGAASVDEQLGDATARVPLSQWYELYLLERGQRGRLAVSPQQLFEPGDRRGDTRTLRVYCEPSGHAGTAFAVVARDRSGYSGLVCMASAKVRTGPHVVTATLRRPGKVSFDGLGVPLRKDTRNWGDVRATVPERLGGTGAVHLILAVETCGSEDQVAAYLDRAAQLVGNLASHADSPVSFSLLTYGAHPHNLRVDDDPVAVLAWADRHQPVLAHLSALRGQADTRLDHYTRAANIECMLGQAASLLQDSRDRTGRRPSGERPVLVTIGSRDPFPAWRDPVTEILPCPRHHEWRDFLGRLKQNHPEMTFGAICGGDPGAEAWRLLGADAIADLIVLDAQQFAVDLRLLRPAGEHVPFPLVDR
;
A
#
# COMPACT_ATOMS: atom_id res chain seq x y z
N MET A 1 -13.92 35.14 -51.11
CA MET A 1 -12.92 35.47 -50.10
C MET A 1 -13.55 35.18 -48.75
N LEU A 2 -13.46 33.94 -48.26
CA LEU A 2 -13.94 33.55 -46.94
C LEU A 2 -12.92 34.09 -45.94
N LEU A 3 -13.29 35.11 -45.18
CA LEU A 3 -12.56 35.56 -44.01
C LEU A 3 -12.43 34.36 -43.06
N SER A 4 -11.23 33.85 -42.93
CA SER A 4 -10.94 32.87 -41.84
C SER A 4 -11.23 33.59 -40.53
N GLY A 5 -12.31 33.20 -39.85
CA GLY A 5 -12.74 33.84 -38.61
C GLY A 5 -11.64 33.80 -37.57
N GLU A 6 -11.59 34.81 -36.72
CA GLU A 6 -10.70 34.84 -35.56
C GLU A 6 -11.05 33.72 -34.56
N VAL A 7 -10.03 32.97 -34.16
CA VAL A 7 -10.14 31.86 -33.18
C VAL A 7 -10.09 32.44 -31.78
N GLY A 8 -11.22 32.47 -31.08
CA GLY A 8 -11.28 32.87 -29.70
C GLY A 8 -10.99 31.67 -28.73
N ILE A 9 -10.93 31.95 -27.42
CA ILE A 9 -10.63 30.94 -26.37
C ILE A 9 -11.55 29.70 -26.43
N ARG A 10 -12.85 29.88 -26.75
CA ARG A 10 -13.78 28.75 -26.87
C ARG A 10 -13.40 27.79 -27.99
N GLU A 11 -13.05 28.33 -29.16
CA GLU A 11 -12.64 27.55 -30.32
C GLU A 11 -11.26 26.93 -30.09
N LEU A 12 -10.32 27.65 -29.44
CA LEU A 12 -9.03 27.14 -29.04
C LEU A 12 -9.20 25.94 -28.09
N THR A 13 -10.06 26.05 -27.08
CA THR A 13 -10.41 24.96 -26.19
C THR A 13 -10.99 23.75 -26.95
N ALA A 14 -11.89 23.99 -27.90
CA ALA A 14 -12.50 22.94 -28.73
C ALA A 14 -11.45 22.23 -29.60
N ARG A 15 -10.52 22.97 -30.19
CA ARG A 15 -9.41 22.42 -31.00
C ARG A 15 -8.50 21.54 -30.15
N ILE A 16 -8.16 21.97 -28.91
CA ILE A 16 -7.36 21.16 -27.97
C ILE A 16 -8.12 19.88 -27.58
N ALA A 17 -9.41 20.00 -27.29
CA ALA A 17 -10.26 18.87 -26.91
C ALA A 17 -10.43 17.86 -28.06
N GLY A 18 -10.35 18.31 -29.32
CA GLY A 18 -10.44 17.46 -30.51
C GLY A 18 -9.14 16.77 -30.91
N LEU A 19 -8.01 17.04 -30.22
CA LEU A 19 -6.75 16.37 -30.50
C LEU A 19 -6.76 14.92 -29.98
N ALA A 20 -6.44 14.00 -30.87
CA ALA A 20 -6.15 12.62 -30.44
C ALA A 20 -4.79 12.55 -29.72
N VAL A 21 -4.59 11.48 -28.94
CA VAL A 21 -3.32 11.23 -28.27
C VAL A 21 -2.17 11.19 -29.29
N GLY A 22 -1.15 11.98 -29.03
CA GLY A 22 0.01 12.11 -29.92
C GLY A 22 -0.15 13.16 -31.04
N GLU A 23 -1.36 13.64 -31.29
CA GLU A 23 -1.59 14.76 -32.22
C GLU A 23 -1.18 16.10 -31.60
N ALA A 24 -0.82 17.03 -32.48
CA ALA A 24 -0.42 18.37 -32.07
C ALA A 24 -0.95 19.42 -33.03
N PHE A 25 -1.13 20.64 -32.54
CA PHE A 25 -1.22 21.83 -33.36
C PHE A 25 -0.18 22.86 -32.93
N THR A 26 0.12 23.78 -33.82
CA THR A 26 1.15 24.81 -33.63
C THR A 26 0.50 26.19 -33.62
N ILE A 27 0.95 27.07 -32.73
CA ILE A 27 0.67 28.50 -32.78
C ILE A 27 1.98 29.23 -33.11
N ALA A 28 1.98 30.08 -34.12
CA ALA A 28 3.05 30.99 -34.44
C ALA A 28 2.70 32.39 -33.92
N GLU A 29 3.52 32.95 -33.05
CA GLU A 29 3.40 34.33 -32.54
C GLU A 29 4.55 35.17 -33.06
N PHE A 30 4.26 36.28 -33.71
CA PHE A 30 5.25 37.17 -34.32
C PHE A 30 5.41 38.41 -33.42
N LEU A 31 6.59 38.60 -32.88
CA LEU A 31 6.97 39.74 -32.06
C LEU A 31 7.97 40.63 -32.82
N ALA A 32 8.38 41.74 -32.20
CA ALA A 32 9.24 42.74 -32.86
C ALA A 32 10.56 42.19 -33.41
N ASP A 33 11.18 41.25 -32.70
CA ASP A 33 12.53 40.74 -32.95
C ASP A 33 12.63 39.20 -33.04
N GLU A 34 11.54 38.50 -32.77
CA GLU A 34 11.51 37.03 -32.76
C GLU A 34 10.17 36.45 -33.20
N VAL A 35 10.23 35.18 -33.63
CA VAL A 35 9.06 34.32 -33.82
C VAL A 35 9.00 33.33 -32.72
N ARG A 36 7.87 33.18 -32.08
CA ARG A 36 7.59 32.18 -31.07
C ARG A 36 6.74 31.07 -31.64
N ARG A 37 7.11 29.82 -31.29
CA ARG A 37 6.36 28.64 -31.63
C ARG A 37 5.82 28.00 -30.36
N TRP A 38 4.52 27.88 -30.30
CA TRP A 38 3.83 27.14 -29.25
C TRP A 38 3.30 25.84 -29.85
N GLN A 39 3.75 24.69 -29.36
CA GLN A 39 3.23 23.38 -29.77
C GLN A 39 2.37 22.80 -28.68
N VAL A 40 1.09 22.58 -28.97
CA VAL A 40 0.13 21.94 -28.06
C VAL A 40 -0.06 20.52 -28.51
N ARG A 41 0.20 19.56 -27.59
CA ARG A 41 0.08 18.12 -27.82
C ARG A 41 -0.69 17.49 -26.68
N VAL A 42 -1.52 16.48 -26.95
CA VAL A 42 -2.15 15.65 -25.93
C VAL A 42 -1.27 14.43 -25.68
N ASP A 43 -0.83 14.27 -24.44
CA ASP A 43 -0.04 13.08 -24.03
C ASP A 43 -0.93 11.83 -23.86
N ARG A 44 -0.30 10.67 -23.64
CA ARG A 44 -1.01 9.39 -23.45
C ARG A 44 -1.96 9.38 -22.26
N ARG A 45 -1.88 10.35 -21.36
CA ARG A 45 -2.75 10.51 -20.18
C ARG A 45 -3.93 11.43 -20.45
N GLY A 46 -4.12 11.82 -21.73
CA GLY A 46 -5.15 12.78 -22.11
C GLY A 46 -4.89 14.21 -21.62
N THR A 47 -3.64 14.51 -21.22
CA THR A 47 -3.28 15.83 -20.68
C THR A 47 -2.68 16.69 -21.77
N PRO A 48 -3.23 17.90 -22.03
CA PRO A 48 -2.61 18.86 -22.94
C PRO A 48 -1.24 19.32 -22.42
N ARG A 49 -0.23 19.26 -23.27
CA ARG A 49 1.13 19.73 -23.01
C ARG A 49 1.47 20.83 -23.97
N VAL A 50 1.98 21.92 -23.44
CA VAL A 50 2.45 23.06 -24.21
C VAL A 50 3.97 23.06 -24.18
N ARG A 51 4.58 23.08 -25.36
CA ARG A 51 6.03 23.30 -25.58
C ARG A 51 6.23 24.62 -26.24
N TYR A 52 7.17 25.39 -25.76
CA TYR A 52 7.54 26.68 -26.23
C TYR A 52 8.95 26.69 -26.83
N GLU A 53 9.13 27.32 -27.97
CA GLU A 53 10.43 27.61 -28.59
C GLU A 53 10.37 29.00 -29.24
N SER A 54 11.51 29.70 -29.29
CA SER A 54 11.62 30.96 -30.02
C SER A 54 12.85 30.99 -30.93
N ALA A 55 12.75 31.80 -31.98
CA ALA A 55 13.87 32.08 -32.89
C ALA A 55 13.85 33.56 -33.29
N GLY A 56 14.98 34.21 -33.12
CA GLY A 56 15.16 35.56 -33.65
C GLY A 56 15.13 35.58 -35.18
N PHE A 57 14.65 36.66 -35.79
CA PHE A 57 14.54 36.77 -37.27
C PHE A 57 15.88 36.53 -37.96
N ALA A 58 16.98 36.99 -37.40
CA ALA A 58 18.33 36.75 -37.96
C ALA A 58 18.64 35.26 -38.20
N ALA A 59 18.15 34.37 -37.31
CA ALA A 59 18.31 32.93 -37.44
C ALA A 59 17.44 32.29 -38.53
N LEU A 60 16.41 33.01 -38.97
CA LEU A 60 15.46 32.58 -40.00
C LEU A 60 15.77 33.23 -41.38
N CYS A 61 16.82 34.04 -41.44
CA CYS A 61 17.28 34.66 -42.69
C CYS A 61 18.27 33.76 -43.43
N ARG A 62 18.23 33.84 -44.76
CA ARG A 62 19.26 33.32 -45.64
C ARG A 62 19.75 34.47 -46.53
N ASP A 63 21.05 34.67 -46.54
CA ASP A 63 21.67 35.80 -47.28
C ASP A 63 21.09 37.18 -46.88
N GLY A 64 20.75 37.36 -45.62
CA GLY A 64 20.20 38.62 -45.08
C GLY A 64 18.71 38.85 -45.36
N VAL A 65 18.03 37.91 -46.04
CA VAL A 65 16.60 37.99 -46.37
C VAL A 65 15.85 36.87 -45.60
N LEU A 66 14.67 37.19 -45.05
CA LEU A 66 13.85 36.23 -44.34
C LEU A 66 13.46 35.06 -45.27
N SER A 67 13.83 33.84 -44.85
CA SER A 67 13.62 32.64 -45.66
C SER A 67 12.33 31.93 -45.27
N GLY A 68 11.37 31.87 -46.22
CA GLY A 68 10.14 31.11 -46.03
C GLY A 68 10.37 29.60 -45.72
N ALA A 69 11.47 29.02 -46.21
CA ALA A 69 11.83 27.61 -45.95
C ALA A 69 12.34 27.43 -44.53
N GLU A 70 13.16 28.36 -44.01
CA GLU A 70 13.62 28.30 -42.62
C GLU A 70 12.46 28.53 -41.64
N LEU A 71 11.58 29.47 -41.96
CA LEU A 71 10.38 29.73 -41.19
C LEU A 71 9.44 28.53 -41.16
N GLU A 72 9.22 27.86 -42.31
CA GLU A 72 8.44 26.63 -42.38
C GLU A 72 9.08 25.51 -41.54
N ARG A 73 10.40 25.32 -41.62
CA ARG A 73 11.14 24.35 -40.82
C ARG A 73 11.02 24.65 -39.34
N PHE A 74 11.14 25.90 -38.94
CA PHE A 74 10.98 26.30 -37.53
C PHE A 74 9.55 26.08 -37.05
N LEU A 75 8.53 26.49 -37.78
CA LEU A 75 7.14 26.28 -37.39
C LEU A 75 6.74 24.80 -37.40
N ALA A 76 7.32 24.01 -38.30
CA ALA A 76 7.12 22.56 -38.45
C ALA A 76 5.67 22.11 -38.18
N PRO A 77 4.64 22.71 -38.80
CA PRO A 77 3.27 22.26 -38.61
C PRO A 77 3.12 20.89 -39.29
N GLY A 78 2.81 19.85 -38.50
CA GLY A 78 2.58 18.50 -39.04
C GLY A 78 1.39 18.46 -40.03
N ASN A 79 0.47 19.42 -39.93
CA ASN A 79 -0.64 19.64 -40.84
C ASN A 79 -0.91 21.14 -40.90
N HIS A 80 -1.02 21.69 -42.10
CA HIS A 80 -1.25 23.13 -42.35
C HIS A 80 -2.58 23.63 -41.74
N GLU A 81 -3.59 22.80 -41.65
CA GLU A 81 -4.88 23.14 -41.02
C GLU A 81 -4.78 23.26 -39.49
N ARG A 82 -3.69 22.78 -38.93
CA ARG A 82 -3.40 22.80 -37.48
C ARG A 82 -2.44 23.92 -37.09
N LEU A 83 -2.22 24.87 -37.98
CA LEU A 83 -1.45 26.08 -37.65
C LEU A 83 -2.42 27.22 -37.30
N LEU A 84 -2.17 27.84 -36.15
CA LEU A 84 -2.75 29.11 -35.75
C LEU A 84 -1.69 30.19 -35.83
N ILE A 85 -2.07 31.38 -36.25
CA ILE A 85 -1.17 32.53 -36.34
C ILE A 85 -1.68 33.57 -35.35
N ALA A 86 -0.84 33.95 -34.39
CA ALA A 86 -1.09 35.01 -33.42
C ALA A 86 -0.28 36.25 -33.82
N GLY A 87 -0.84 37.42 -33.52
CA GLY A 87 -0.31 38.67 -34.01
C GLY A 87 -0.96 39.07 -35.38
N GLY A 88 -1.23 40.29 -35.62
CA GLY A 88 -1.93 40.77 -36.80
C GLY A 88 -1.54 42.18 -37.14
N GLU A 89 -2.16 42.72 -38.22
CA GLU A 89 -1.87 44.03 -38.80
C GLU A 89 -1.85 45.21 -37.81
N ALA A 90 -2.53 45.08 -36.66
CA ALA A 90 -2.60 46.14 -35.64
C ALA A 90 -1.49 46.08 -34.57
N GLY A 91 -0.64 45.04 -34.61
CA GLY A 91 0.35 44.74 -33.55
C GLY A 91 1.77 44.56 -34.06
N ALA A 92 2.01 44.64 -35.36
CA ALA A 92 3.35 44.50 -35.91
C ALA A 92 4.27 45.59 -35.41
N GLN A 93 5.22 45.17 -34.57
CA GLN A 93 6.16 46.08 -33.90
C GLN A 93 7.43 46.27 -34.72
N SER A 94 7.57 45.55 -35.84
CA SER A 94 8.72 45.69 -36.74
C SER A 94 8.44 45.20 -38.17
N PRO A 95 9.16 45.78 -39.20
CA PRO A 95 9.04 45.30 -40.57
C PRO A 95 9.33 43.84 -40.79
N ALA A 96 10.26 43.26 -39.98
CA ALA A 96 10.60 41.86 -40.04
C ALA A 96 9.46 40.96 -39.52
N ALA A 97 8.76 41.38 -38.49
CA ALA A 97 7.58 40.67 -37.97
C ALA A 97 6.44 40.67 -39.01
N ASP A 98 6.19 41.78 -39.66
CA ASP A 98 5.19 41.90 -40.74
C ASP A 98 5.53 41.00 -41.92
N GLU A 99 6.77 41.05 -42.39
CA GLU A 99 7.23 40.17 -43.48
C GLU A 99 7.05 38.68 -43.11
N ALA A 100 7.47 38.28 -41.90
CA ALA A 100 7.33 36.90 -41.41
C ALA A 100 5.85 36.47 -41.34
N TRP A 101 4.97 37.36 -40.86
CA TRP A 101 3.53 37.12 -40.81
C TRP A 101 2.94 36.93 -42.20
N HIS A 102 3.27 37.84 -43.15
CA HIS A 102 2.81 37.73 -44.53
C HIS A 102 3.34 36.53 -45.28
N LEU A 103 4.63 36.17 -45.08
CA LEU A 103 5.21 34.95 -45.62
C LEU A 103 4.49 33.71 -45.09
N THR A 104 4.24 33.65 -43.76
CA THR A 104 3.52 32.54 -43.13
C THR A 104 2.10 32.42 -43.66
N ARG A 105 1.36 33.52 -43.80
CA ARG A 105 0.00 33.55 -44.37
C ARG A 105 -0.04 33.09 -45.83
N ARG A 106 0.93 33.48 -46.63
CA ARG A 106 1.03 33.01 -48.02
C ARG A 106 1.35 31.52 -48.13
N ARG A 107 2.26 31.06 -47.29
CA ARG A 107 2.71 29.64 -47.28
C ARG A 107 1.65 28.70 -46.70
N PHE A 108 0.95 29.16 -45.68
CA PHE A 108 -0.06 28.40 -44.97
C PHE A 108 -1.44 29.05 -45.10
N SER A 109 -1.97 29.07 -46.30
CA SER A 109 -3.22 29.77 -46.64
C SER A 109 -4.46 29.28 -45.87
N ARG A 110 -4.41 28.07 -45.30
CA ARG A 110 -5.47 27.50 -44.45
C ARG A 110 -5.27 27.76 -42.96
N ALA A 111 -4.17 28.39 -42.56
CA ALA A 111 -3.96 28.71 -41.15
C ALA A 111 -5.02 29.71 -40.67
N SER A 112 -5.59 29.46 -39.51
CA SER A 112 -6.52 30.37 -38.85
C SER A 112 -5.76 31.42 -38.04
N VAL A 113 -6.36 32.56 -37.82
CA VAL A 113 -5.78 33.64 -37.01
C VAL A 113 -6.33 33.52 -35.58
N LEU A 114 -5.44 33.55 -34.60
CA LEU A 114 -5.84 33.64 -33.19
C LEU A 114 -6.27 35.06 -32.90
N ALA A 115 -7.43 35.24 -32.27
CA ALA A 115 -7.96 36.56 -31.97
C ALA A 115 -6.97 37.36 -31.10
N SER A 116 -6.64 38.55 -31.53
CA SER A 116 -5.82 39.50 -30.81
C SER A 116 -6.62 40.02 -29.60
N GLY A 117 -6.32 39.53 -28.40
CA GLY A 117 -6.90 39.97 -27.13
C GLY A 117 -5.90 40.74 -26.29
N ALA A 118 -6.35 41.28 -25.15
CA ALA A 118 -5.45 41.88 -24.17
C ALA A 118 -4.52 40.86 -23.49
N ALA A 119 -4.84 39.56 -23.59
CA ALA A 119 -4.07 38.46 -22.98
C ALA A 119 -3.01 37.94 -23.97
N SER A 120 -1.82 37.61 -23.44
CA SER A 120 -0.75 36.96 -24.20
C SER A 120 -1.17 35.58 -24.72
N VAL A 121 -0.46 35.05 -25.72
CA VAL A 121 -0.70 33.69 -26.24
C VAL A 121 -0.53 32.62 -25.10
N ASP A 122 0.42 32.86 -24.19
CA ASP A 122 0.63 31.97 -23.04
C ASP A 122 -0.59 31.93 -22.10
N GLU A 123 -1.13 33.09 -21.77
CA GLU A 123 -2.33 33.21 -20.94
C GLU A 123 -3.56 32.56 -21.60
N GLN A 124 -3.75 32.81 -22.90
CA GLN A 124 -4.83 32.22 -23.68
C GLN A 124 -4.73 30.71 -23.75
N LEU A 125 -3.52 30.17 -23.97
CA LEU A 125 -3.25 28.72 -23.94
C LEU A 125 -3.43 28.13 -22.54
N GLY A 126 -2.95 28.81 -21.50
CA GLY A 126 -3.13 28.43 -20.12
C GLY A 126 -4.60 28.31 -19.76
N ASP A 127 -5.41 29.28 -20.13
CA ASP A 127 -6.85 29.28 -19.87
C ASP A 127 -7.60 28.23 -20.73
N ALA A 128 -7.28 28.15 -22.03
CA ALA A 128 -7.87 27.17 -22.92
C ALA A 128 -7.58 25.72 -22.45
N THR A 129 -6.32 25.41 -22.15
CA THR A 129 -5.92 24.06 -21.64
C THR A 129 -6.56 23.72 -20.30
N ALA A 130 -6.79 24.71 -19.44
CA ALA A 130 -7.45 24.50 -18.17
C ALA A 130 -8.95 24.21 -18.29
N ARG A 131 -9.60 24.63 -19.39
CA ARG A 131 -11.04 24.45 -19.67
C ARG A 131 -11.34 23.18 -20.48
N VAL A 132 -10.31 22.53 -21.03
CA VAL A 132 -10.52 21.26 -21.77
C VAL A 132 -11.18 20.23 -20.87
N PRO A 133 -12.28 19.59 -21.30
CA PRO A 133 -12.85 18.47 -20.56
C PRO A 133 -11.88 17.28 -20.54
N LEU A 134 -11.98 16.43 -19.54
CA LEU A 134 -11.19 15.22 -19.49
C LEU A 134 -11.52 14.31 -20.68
N SER A 135 -10.51 13.68 -21.23
CA SER A 135 -10.64 12.64 -22.27
C SER A 135 -10.47 11.23 -21.73
N GLN A 136 -10.05 11.08 -20.49
CA GLN A 136 -9.78 9.79 -19.81
C GLN A 136 -10.36 9.79 -18.40
N TRP A 137 -10.57 8.60 -17.84
CA TRP A 137 -10.93 8.45 -16.44
C TRP A 137 -9.74 8.78 -15.55
N TYR A 138 -9.98 9.52 -14.47
CA TYR A 138 -9.01 9.75 -13.41
C TYR A 138 -9.42 8.96 -12.18
N GLU A 139 -8.49 8.15 -11.67
CA GLU A 139 -8.70 7.29 -10.52
C GLU A 139 -7.69 7.65 -9.43
N LEU A 140 -8.14 7.67 -8.17
CA LEU A 140 -7.24 7.73 -7.03
C LEU A 140 -6.66 6.32 -6.79
N TYR A 141 -5.34 6.25 -6.69
CA TYR A 141 -4.66 5.01 -6.37
C TYR A 141 -4.82 4.74 -4.87
N LEU A 142 -5.64 3.76 -4.54
CA LEU A 142 -5.88 3.30 -3.19
C LEU A 142 -5.36 1.87 -3.03
N LEU A 143 -5.14 1.50 -1.78
CA LEU A 143 -4.90 0.12 -1.40
C LEU A 143 -6.13 -0.42 -0.68
N GLU A 144 -6.41 -1.68 -0.88
CA GLU A 144 -7.46 -2.41 -0.18
C GLU A 144 -6.82 -3.49 0.68
N ARG A 145 -7.28 -3.57 1.93
CA ARG A 145 -6.87 -4.62 2.85
C ARG A 145 -7.70 -5.86 2.60
N GLY A 146 -7.09 -6.87 2.02
CA GLY A 146 -7.66 -8.19 1.85
C GLY A 146 -7.51 -9.08 3.09
N GLN A 147 -7.84 -10.36 2.91
CA GLN A 147 -7.66 -11.37 3.96
C GLN A 147 -6.18 -11.44 4.40
N ARG A 148 -5.96 -11.70 5.69
CA ARG A 148 -4.62 -11.82 6.30
C ARG A 148 -3.74 -10.57 6.16
N GLY A 149 -4.36 -9.37 6.08
CA GLY A 149 -3.62 -8.12 5.95
C GLY A 149 -2.94 -7.91 4.59
N ARG A 150 -3.16 -8.77 3.61
CA ARG A 150 -2.61 -8.59 2.25
C ARG A 150 -3.13 -7.30 1.65
N LEU A 151 -2.22 -6.49 1.11
CA LEU A 151 -2.58 -5.27 0.39
C LEU A 151 -2.75 -5.55 -1.10
N ALA A 152 -3.84 -5.07 -1.65
CA ALA A 152 -4.11 -5.08 -3.08
C ALA A 152 -4.38 -3.67 -3.57
N VAL A 153 -4.02 -3.39 -4.82
CA VAL A 153 -4.35 -2.12 -5.45
C VAL A 153 -5.83 -2.10 -5.79
N SER A 154 -6.54 -1.07 -5.33
CA SER A 154 -7.99 -0.87 -5.56
C SER A 154 -8.23 0.59 -5.98
N PRO A 155 -8.02 0.95 -7.26
CA PRO A 155 -8.23 2.30 -7.73
C PRO A 155 -9.70 2.70 -7.59
N GLN A 156 -9.94 3.92 -7.11
CA GLN A 156 -11.28 4.50 -7.01
C GLN A 156 -11.46 5.62 -8.02
N GLN A 157 -12.51 5.53 -8.82
CA GLN A 157 -12.84 6.55 -9.81
C GLN A 157 -13.12 7.90 -9.14
N LEU A 158 -12.41 8.93 -9.62
CA LEU A 158 -12.61 10.33 -9.22
C LEU A 158 -13.39 11.10 -10.29
N PHE A 159 -12.93 11.05 -11.52
CA PHE A 159 -13.48 11.82 -12.62
C PHE A 159 -13.61 10.95 -13.87
N GLU A 160 -14.56 11.31 -14.74
CA GLU A 160 -14.83 10.62 -15.98
C GLU A 160 -14.58 11.51 -17.20
N PRO A 161 -14.45 10.94 -18.40
CA PRO A 161 -14.38 11.69 -19.62
C PRO A 161 -15.57 12.66 -19.74
N GLY A 162 -15.29 13.94 -20.00
CA GLY A 162 -16.28 15.00 -20.03
C GLY A 162 -16.28 15.91 -18.80
N ASP A 163 -15.77 15.43 -17.65
CA ASP A 163 -15.63 16.27 -16.44
C ASP A 163 -14.71 17.46 -16.71
N ARG A 164 -14.99 18.58 -16.03
CA ARG A 164 -14.38 19.89 -16.29
C ARG A 164 -13.73 20.46 -15.04
N ARG A 165 -12.95 21.50 -15.26
CA ARG A 165 -12.37 22.30 -14.18
C ARG A 165 -13.45 22.76 -13.20
N GLY A 166 -13.21 22.51 -11.91
CA GLY A 166 -14.12 22.84 -10.80
C GLY A 166 -14.97 21.68 -10.33
N ASP A 167 -15.10 20.60 -11.12
CA ASP A 167 -15.83 19.42 -10.68
C ASP A 167 -15.17 18.81 -9.44
N THR A 168 -15.99 18.31 -8.52
CA THR A 168 -15.56 17.79 -7.23
C THR A 168 -16.12 16.39 -6.99
N ARG A 169 -15.36 15.58 -6.25
CA ARG A 169 -15.83 14.27 -5.73
C ARG A 169 -15.36 14.12 -4.30
N THR A 170 -16.25 13.64 -3.44
CA THR A 170 -15.93 13.33 -2.05
C THR A 170 -15.82 11.82 -1.86
N LEU A 171 -14.79 11.39 -1.14
CA LEU A 171 -14.51 9.98 -0.87
C LEU A 171 -14.04 9.82 0.58
N ARG A 172 -14.21 8.62 1.11
CA ARG A 172 -13.67 8.23 2.41
C ARG A 172 -12.42 7.40 2.20
N VAL A 173 -11.38 7.72 2.92
CA VAL A 173 -10.12 6.98 2.90
C VAL A 173 -9.62 6.78 4.32
N TYR A 174 -8.88 5.71 4.53
CA TYR A 174 -8.17 5.48 5.78
C TYR A 174 -6.67 5.68 5.53
N CYS A 175 -6.03 6.56 6.31
CA CYS A 175 -4.58 6.76 6.23
C CYS A 175 -3.90 5.97 7.35
N GLU A 176 -2.98 5.10 6.97
CA GLU A 176 -2.09 4.38 7.88
C GLU A 176 -0.93 5.28 8.30
N PRO A 177 -0.15 4.92 9.36
CA PRO A 177 1.08 5.61 9.67
C PRO A 177 1.96 5.71 8.44
N SER A 178 2.33 6.91 8.07
CA SER A 178 3.20 7.18 6.93
C SER A 178 4.60 7.54 7.42
N GLY A 179 5.63 7.05 6.74
CA GLY A 179 7.02 7.38 7.01
C GLY A 179 7.32 8.89 6.84
N HIS A 180 8.60 9.25 6.85
CA HIS A 180 9.03 10.66 6.73
C HIS A 180 8.47 11.38 5.51
N ALA A 181 8.23 10.66 4.42
CA ALA A 181 7.72 11.21 3.16
C ALA A 181 6.20 11.50 3.15
N GLY A 182 5.46 11.04 4.16
CA GLY A 182 4.02 11.20 4.25
C GLY A 182 3.22 10.27 3.34
N THR A 183 1.88 10.36 3.45
CA THR A 183 0.93 9.61 2.61
C THR A 183 0.81 10.28 1.25
N ALA A 184 0.94 9.50 0.18
CA ALA A 184 0.89 9.96 -1.20
C ALA A 184 -0.53 9.78 -1.79
N PHE A 185 -1.11 10.83 -2.28
CA PHE A 185 -2.36 10.85 -3.04
C PHE A 185 -2.01 10.88 -4.52
N ALA A 186 -2.02 9.73 -5.16
CA ALA A 186 -1.64 9.58 -6.56
C ALA A 186 -2.88 9.39 -7.43
N VAL A 187 -3.01 10.26 -8.45
CA VAL A 187 -4.06 10.15 -9.46
C VAL A 187 -3.47 9.51 -10.70
N VAL A 188 -4.14 8.47 -11.19
CA VAL A 188 -3.77 7.76 -12.41
C VAL A 188 -4.84 7.96 -13.49
N ALA A 189 -4.41 8.05 -14.74
CA ALA A 189 -5.32 8.07 -15.88
C ALA A 189 -5.49 6.67 -16.43
N ARG A 190 -6.73 6.30 -16.76
CA ARG A 190 -7.08 5.08 -17.44
C ARG A 190 -7.83 5.40 -18.73
N ASP A 191 -7.41 4.81 -19.82
CA ASP A 191 -8.12 4.85 -21.10
C ASP A 191 -8.99 3.61 -21.29
N ARG A 192 -9.68 3.54 -22.43
CA ARG A 192 -10.53 2.38 -22.77
C ARG A 192 -9.76 1.09 -22.95
N SER A 193 -8.46 1.15 -23.20
CA SER A 193 -7.58 -0.02 -23.32
C SER A 193 -7.08 -0.56 -21.97
N GLY A 194 -7.37 0.16 -20.88
CA GLY A 194 -6.89 -0.18 -19.53
C GLY A 194 -5.50 0.38 -19.21
N TYR A 195 -4.91 1.21 -20.06
CA TYR A 195 -3.64 1.87 -19.77
C TYR A 195 -3.79 2.77 -18.55
N SER A 196 -2.87 2.60 -17.60
CA SER A 196 -2.84 3.41 -16.37
C SER A 196 -1.51 4.16 -16.29
N GLY A 197 -1.56 5.48 -16.29
CA GLY A 197 -0.40 6.35 -16.18
C GLY A 197 -0.58 7.37 -15.07
N LEU A 198 0.50 7.66 -14.31
CA LEU A 198 0.46 8.69 -13.25
C LEU A 198 0.16 10.06 -13.86
N VAL A 199 -0.91 10.69 -13.41
CA VAL A 199 -1.31 12.07 -13.76
C VAL A 199 -0.62 13.08 -12.86
N CYS A 200 -0.84 12.94 -11.56
CA CYS A 200 -0.21 13.77 -10.55
C CYS A 200 -0.11 13.00 -9.24
N MET A 201 0.83 13.39 -8.40
CA MET A 201 1.01 12.87 -7.06
C MET A 201 1.30 14.02 -6.10
N ALA A 202 0.63 14.00 -4.96
CA ALA A 202 0.84 14.96 -3.88
C ALA A 202 0.90 14.20 -2.55
N SER A 203 1.70 14.67 -1.60
CA SER A 203 1.88 14.00 -0.31
C SER A 203 1.83 14.96 0.85
N ALA A 204 1.44 14.44 2.02
CA ALA A 204 1.50 15.12 3.31
C ALA A 204 1.63 14.12 4.45
N LYS A 205 2.10 14.59 5.61
CA LYS A 205 2.02 13.84 6.87
C LYS A 205 0.60 13.93 7.40
N VAL A 206 -0.23 13.00 6.98
CA VAL A 206 -1.64 12.92 7.39
C VAL A 206 -1.73 12.14 8.69
N ARG A 207 -2.66 12.52 9.56
CA ARG A 207 -2.93 11.78 10.81
C ARG A 207 -3.49 10.40 10.45
N THR A 208 -3.08 9.38 11.21
CA THR A 208 -3.62 8.02 11.09
C THR A 208 -5.11 8.01 11.41
N GLY A 209 -5.91 7.33 10.59
CA GLY A 209 -7.34 7.19 10.78
C GLY A 209 -8.18 7.46 9.53
N PRO A 210 -9.51 7.47 9.68
CA PRO A 210 -10.42 7.77 8.59
C PRO A 210 -10.45 9.26 8.27
N HIS A 211 -10.51 9.58 6.97
CA HIS A 211 -10.61 10.93 6.46
C HIS A 211 -11.69 11.04 5.38
N VAL A 212 -12.40 12.15 5.38
CA VAL A 212 -13.28 12.54 4.29
C VAL A 212 -12.52 13.52 3.41
N VAL A 213 -12.24 13.12 2.19
CA VAL A 213 -11.38 13.86 1.25
C VAL A 213 -12.22 14.34 0.08
N THR A 214 -12.08 15.63 -0.26
CA THR A 214 -12.68 16.22 -1.44
C THR A 214 -11.62 16.42 -2.53
N ALA A 215 -11.75 15.66 -3.62
CA ALA A 215 -10.93 15.84 -4.81
C ALA A 215 -11.57 16.91 -5.70
N THR A 216 -10.78 17.87 -6.18
CA THR A 216 -11.21 18.93 -7.12
C THR A 216 -10.37 18.86 -8.39
N LEU A 217 -11.01 18.75 -9.53
CA LEU A 217 -10.35 18.83 -10.84
C LEU A 217 -9.94 20.28 -11.12
N ARG A 218 -8.66 20.59 -11.05
CA ARG A 218 -8.14 21.94 -11.33
C ARG A 218 -7.95 22.20 -12.82
N ARG A 219 -7.54 21.17 -13.55
CA ARG A 219 -7.42 21.10 -15.01
C ARG A 219 -7.03 19.68 -15.40
N PRO A 220 -7.08 19.30 -16.68
CA PRO A 220 -6.45 18.04 -17.12
C PRO A 220 -4.99 17.98 -16.67
N GLY A 221 -4.61 16.88 -16.01
CA GLY A 221 -3.27 16.71 -15.44
C GLY A 221 -3.08 17.26 -14.03
N LYS A 222 -4.10 17.85 -13.39
CA LYS A 222 -3.97 18.40 -12.02
C LYS A 222 -5.25 18.23 -11.20
N VAL A 223 -5.16 17.47 -10.13
CA VAL A 223 -6.20 17.32 -9.10
C VAL A 223 -5.66 17.86 -7.78
N SER A 224 -6.49 18.54 -6.99
CA SER A 224 -6.19 18.92 -5.62
C SER A 224 -7.10 18.15 -4.66
N PHE A 225 -6.63 17.98 -3.44
CA PHE A 225 -7.37 17.30 -2.38
C PHE A 225 -7.46 18.18 -1.15
N ASP A 226 -8.64 18.26 -0.57
CA ASP A 226 -8.96 18.99 0.65
C ASP A 226 -9.61 18.04 1.68
N GLY A 227 -9.67 18.44 2.96
CA GLY A 227 -10.30 17.63 4.03
C GLY A 227 -9.31 16.83 4.88
N LEU A 228 -8.00 16.89 4.60
CA LEU A 228 -6.97 16.15 5.34
C LEU A 228 -6.43 16.88 6.58
N GLY A 229 -6.86 18.12 6.81
CA GLY A 229 -6.36 18.96 7.92
C GLY A 229 -4.93 19.49 7.74
N VAL A 230 -4.24 19.08 6.65
CA VAL A 230 -2.88 19.48 6.30
C VAL A 230 -2.78 19.74 4.80
N PRO A 231 -1.97 20.71 4.35
CA PRO A 231 -1.79 20.99 2.95
C PRO A 231 -0.95 19.90 2.28
N LEU A 232 -1.42 19.41 1.14
CA LEU A 232 -0.65 18.52 0.29
C LEU A 232 0.40 19.30 -0.51
N ARG A 233 1.58 18.74 -0.61
CA ARG A 233 2.68 19.25 -1.45
C ARG A 233 2.86 18.34 -2.66
N LYS A 234 3.30 18.94 -3.80
CA LYS A 234 3.66 18.13 -4.97
C LYS A 234 4.71 17.11 -4.58
N ASP A 235 4.44 15.85 -4.85
CA ASP A 235 5.38 14.77 -4.63
C ASP A 235 6.22 14.57 -5.90
N THR A 236 7.54 14.66 -5.77
CA THR A 236 8.48 14.54 -6.86
C THR A 236 9.19 13.18 -6.93
N ARG A 237 8.87 12.28 -6.00
CA ARG A 237 9.42 10.92 -6.00
C ARG A 237 9.02 10.17 -7.28
N ASN A 238 9.86 9.24 -7.68
CA ASN A 238 9.53 8.36 -8.80
C ASN A 238 8.32 7.48 -8.44
N TRP A 239 7.35 7.40 -9.34
CA TRP A 239 6.14 6.59 -9.15
C TRP A 239 6.41 5.10 -8.91
N GLY A 240 7.37 4.54 -9.68
CA GLY A 240 7.78 3.15 -9.53
C GLY A 240 8.34 2.87 -8.14
N ASP A 241 9.21 3.78 -7.64
CA ASP A 241 9.85 3.64 -6.33
C ASP A 241 8.82 3.72 -5.21
N VAL A 242 7.86 4.67 -5.26
CA VAL A 242 6.81 4.76 -4.24
C VAL A 242 5.93 3.52 -4.23
N ARG A 243 5.59 2.96 -5.39
CA ARG A 243 4.84 1.70 -5.47
C ARG A 243 5.61 0.52 -4.91
N ALA A 244 6.92 0.47 -5.13
CA ALA A 244 7.77 -0.60 -4.64
C ALA A 244 7.89 -0.61 -3.10
N THR A 245 7.60 0.52 -2.43
CA THR A 245 7.57 0.57 -0.96
C THR A 245 6.26 0.06 -0.34
N VAL A 246 5.27 -0.31 -1.15
CA VAL A 246 4.02 -0.90 -0.63
C VAL A 246 4.33 -2.28 -0.06
N PRO A 247 4.11 -2.52 1.24
CA PRO A 247 4.32 -3.84 1.80
C PRO A 247 3.31 -4.83 1.21
N GLU A 248 3.71 -6.06 1.00
CA GLU A 248 2.78 -7.11 0.53
C GLU A 248 1.63 -7.35 1.51
N ARG A 249 1.93 -7.20 2.80
CA ARG A 249 0.99 -7.38 3.89
C ARG A 249 1.29 -6.39 5.01
N LEU A 250 0.24 -5.95 5.70
CA LEU A 250 0.38 -5.16 6.92
C LEU A 250 0.57 -6.08 8.13
N GLY A 251 1.64 -5.87 8.88
CA GLY A 251 1.84 -6.46 10.19
C GLY A 251 0.91 -5.83 11.24
N GLY A 252 0.70 -6.54 12.37
CA GLY A 252 0.02 -6.00 13.55
C GLY A 252 -1.41 -5.50 13.36
N THR A 253 -2.10 -5.88 12.26
CA THR A 253 -3.44 -5.36 11.95
C THR A 253 -4.52 -6.40 12.18
N GLY A 254 -5.64 -5.98 12.79
CA GLY A 254 -6.76 -6.84 13.17
C GLY A 254 -6.62 -7.39 14.60
N ALA A 255 -7.75 -7.73 15.20
CA ALA A 255 -7.76 -8.36 16.50
C ALA A 255 -7.03 -9.72 16.45
N VAL A 256 -6.25 -10.02 17.49
CA VAL A 256 -5.44 -11.23 17.59
C VAL A 256 -5.81 -11.98 18.87
N HIS A 257 -5.91 -13.31 18.75
CA HIS A 257 -6.01 -14.20 19.88
C HIS A 257 -4.69 -14.96 20.04
N LEU A 258 -3.82 -14.51 20.95
CA LEU A 258 -2.54 -15.18 21.26
C LEU A 258 -2.76 -16.30 22.25
N ILE A 259 -2.46 -17.52 21.85
CA ILE A 259 -2.51 -18.74 22.67
C ILE A 259 -1.06 -19.11 23.01
N LEU A 260 -0.69 -18.95 24.28
CA LEU A 260 0.61 -19.37 24.81
C LEU A 260 0.47 -20.79 25.38
N ALA A 261 1.30 -21.68 24.89
CA ALA A 261 1.45 -23.03 25.44
C ALA A 261 2.86 -23.14 26.04
N VAL A 262 2.95 -23.29 27.37
CA VAL A 262 4.20 -23.23 28.09
C VAL A 262 4.48 -24.57 28.77
N GLU A 263 5.67 -25.12 28.54
CA GLU A 263 6.15 -26.32 29.21
C GLU A 263 6.43 -26.05 30.70
N THR A 264 5.90 -26.88 31.57
CA THR A 264 6.06 -26.75 33.03
C THR A 264 6.81 -27.92 33.69
N CYS A 265 7.37 -28.83 32.90
CA CYS A 265 8.22 -29.89 33.38
C CYS A 265 9.70 -29.60 33.11
N GLY A 266 10.57 -30.05 34.02
CA GLY A 266 12.01 -29.86 33.98
C GLY A 266 12.57 -29.23 35.24
N SER A 267 13.81 -28.70 35.16
CA SER A 267 14.40 -28.00 36.30
C SER A 267 13.66 -26.67 36.56
N GLU A 268 13.69 -26.20 37.80
CA GLU A 268 13.08 -24.89 38.16
C GLU A 268 13.61 -23.74 37.31
N ASP A 269 14.91 -23.74 37.03
CA ASP A 269 15.54 -22.70 36.19
C ASP A 269 15.04 -22.73 34.75
N GLN A 270 14.86 -23.93 34.18
CA GLN A 270 14.31 -24.07 32.82
C GLN A 270 12.87 -23.58 32.72
N VAL A 271 12.02 -24.02 33.65
CA VAL A 271 10.62 -23.61 33.70
C VAL A 271 10.51 -22.11 33.95
N ALA A 272 11.33 -21.54 34.86
CA ALA A 272 11.38 -20.12 35.09
C ALA A 272 11.76 -19.36 33.82
N ALA A 273 12.72 -19.84 33.03
CA ALA A 273 13.10 -19.25 31.77
C ALA A 273 11.95 -19.27 30.75
N TYR A 274 11.19 -20.37 30.64
CA TYR A 274 10.01 -20.43 29.76
C TYR A 274 8.94 -19.42 30.17
N LEU A 275 8.64 -19.32 31.45
CA LEU A 275 7.66 -18.37 32.01
C LEU A 275 8.10 -16.94 31.79
N ASP A 276 9.39 -16.63 31.93
CA ASP A 276 9.93 -15.29 31.68
C ASP A 276 9.80 -14.88 30.22
N ARG A 277 10.05 -15.79 29.29
CA ARG A 277 9.86 -15.50 27.84
C ARG A 277 8.41 -15.30 27.48
N ALA A 278 7.50 -16.12 28.04
CA ALA A 278 6.07 -15.92 27.89
C ALA A 278 5.63 -14.56 28.43
N ALA A 279 6.07 -14.20 29.66
CA ALA A 279 5.74 -12.91 30.27
C ALA A 279 6.31 -11.73 29.48
N GLN A 280 7.53 -11.83 28.96
CA GLN A 280 8.16 -10.82 28.11
C GLN A 280 7.37 -10.60 26.82
N LEU A 281 6.91 -11.66 26.16
CA LEU A 281 6.09 -11.56 24.95
C LEU A 281 4.74 -10.88 25.24
N VAL A 282 4.05 -11.30 26.31
CA VAL A 282 2.78 -10.69 26.74
C VAL A 282 2.96 -9.20 27.06
N GLY A 283 3.99 -8.84 27.83
CA GLY A 283 4.29 -7.46 28.22
C GLY A 283 4.60 -6.57 27.01
N ASN A 284 5.38 -7.07 26.05
CA ASN A 284 5.68 -6.35 24.81
C ASN A 284 4.41 -6.09 23.99
N LEU A 285 3.55 -7.09 23.83
CA LEU A 285 2.31 -6.92 23.10
C LEU A 285 1.33 -5.99 23.81
N ALA A 286 1.21 -6.08 25.14
CA ALA A 286 0.37 -5.18 25.92
C ALA A 286 0.80 -3.71 25.79
N SER A 287 2.09 -3.45 25.57
CA SER A 287 2.66 -2.10 25.49
C SER A 287 2.71 -1.54 24.06
N HIS A 288 2.83 -2.37 23.04
CA HIS A 288 3.18 -1.94 21.67
C HIS A 288 2.23 -2.43 20.58
N ALA A 289 1.21 -3.27 20.90
CA ALA A 289 0.27 -3.71 19.87
C ALA A 289 -0.67 -2.57 19.45
N ASP A 290 -0.77 -2.33 18.13
CA ASP A 290 -1.70 -1.35 17.55
C ASP A 290 -3.16 -1.83 17.52
N SER A 291 -3.37 -3.13 17.68
CA SER A 291 -4.67 -3.80 17.59
C SER A 291 -4.98 -4.55 18.88
N PRO A 292 -6.27 -4.78 19.21
CA PRO A 292 -6.65 -5.56 20.37
C PRO A 292 -6.05 -6.96 20.34
N VAL A 293 -5.44 -7.38 21.44
CA VAL A 293 -4.92 -8.74 21.65
C VAL A 293 -5.63 -9.36 22.84
N SER A 294 -6.25 -10.52 22.61
CA SER A 294 -6.73 -11.42 23.66
C SER A 294 -5.69 -12.53 23.89
N PHE A 295 -5.57 -12.98 25.14
CA PHE A 295 -4.51 -13.90 25.54
C PHE A 295 -5.11 -15.17 26.13
N SER A 296 -4.51 -16.31 25.80
CA SER A 296 -4.78 -17.59 26.45
C SER A 296 -3.49 -18.20 26.95
N LEU A 297 -3.58 -18.91 28.05
CA LEU A 297 -2.44 -19.61 28.64
C LEU A 297 -2.81 -21.06 28.89
N LEU A 298 -2.09 -21.95 28.24
CA LEU A 298 -2.10 -23.38 28.47
C LEU A 298 -0.74 -23.79 29.03
N THR A 299 -0.73 -24.73 29.95
CA THR A 299 0.50 -25.38 30.40
C THR A 299 0.48 -26.84 30.03
N TYR A 300 1.65 -27.38 29.71
CA TYR A 300 1.81 -28.79 29.39
C TYR A 300 3.11 -29.32 30.00
N GLY A 301 3.15 -30.63 30.24
CA GLY A 301 4.27 -31.29 30.91
C GLY A 301 4.53 -32.69 30.39
N ALA A 302 5.04 -33.59 31.21
CA ALA A 302 5.19 -34.99 30.85
C ALA A 302 3.90 -35.77 31.16
N HIS A 303 3.66 -36.87 30.43
CA HIS A 303 2.58 -37.78 30.75
C HIS A 303 2.91 -38.54 32.03
N PRO A 304 2.01 -38.55 33.01
CA PRO A 304 2.14 -39.40 34.16
C PRO A 304 1.70 -40.82 33.79
N HIS A 305 2.65 -41.69 33.43
CA HIS A 305 2.38 -43.06 33.00
C HIS A 305 1.81 -43.99 34.09
N ASN A 306 1.76 -43.54 35.36
CA ASN A 306 1.23 -44.31 36.49
C ASN A 306 -0.19 -43.88 36.90
N LEU A 307 -0.89 -43.12 36.04
CA LEU A 307 -2.08 -42.43 36.49
C LEU A 307 -3.40 -43.08 36.09
N ARG A 308 -4.36 -42.84 37.00
CA ARG A 308 -5.78 -42.93 36.68
C ARG A 308 -6.11 -41.96 35.56
N VAL A 309 -6.98 -42.40 34.68
CA VAL A 309 -7.33 -41.74 33.39
C VAL A 309 -7.85 -40.31 33.55
N ASP A 310 -8.03 -39.83 34.77
CA ASP A 310 -8.74 -38.56 35.06
C ASP A 310 -7.84 -37.30 35.18
N ASP A 311 -6.53 -37.47 35.21
CA ASP A 311 -5.63 -36.30 35.29
C ASP A 311 -5.32 -35.78 33.91
N ASP A 312 -5.89 -34.63 33.58
CA ASP A 312 -5.57 -33.96 32.32
C ASP A 312 -4.16 -33.32 32.38
N PRO A 313 -3.22 -33.82 31.58
CA PRO A 313 -1.84 -33.32 31.61
C PRO A 313 -1.69 -31.92 31.08
N VAL A 314 -2.77 -31.29 30.60
CA VAL A 314 -2.80 -29.93 30.05
C VAL A 314 -3.74 -29.08 30.93
N ALA A 315 -3.20 -28.05 31.55
CA ALA A 315 -4.03 -27.08 32.26
C ALA A 315 -4.31 -25.84 31.42
N VAL A 316 -5.57 -25.42 31.40
CA VAL A 316 -6.01 -24.15 30.78
C VAL A 316 -6.18 -23.14 31.90
N LEU A 317 -5.25 -22.21 32.03
CA LEU A 317 -5.22 -21.21 33.10
C LEU A 317 -5.94 -19.92 32.75
N ALA A 318 -5.95 -19.56 31.46
CA ALA A 318 -6.68 -18.43 30.93
C ALA A 318 -7.13 -18.70 29.49
N TRP A 319 -8.30 -18.19 29.10
CA TRP A 319 -8.80 -18.33 27.72
C TRP A 319 -9.45 -17.04 27.24
N ALA A 320 -8.91 -16.48 26.15
CA ALA A 320 -9.34 -15.22 25.53
C ALA A 320 -9.46 -14.05 26.53
N ASP A 321 -8.54 -13.96 27.45
CA ASP A 321 -8.52 -13.00 28.56
C ASP A 321 -7.65 -11.78 28.27
N ARG A 322 -7.59 -10.82 29.18
CA ARG A 322 -6.66 -9.69 29.12
C ARG A 322 -5.25 -10.13 29.55
N HIS A 323 -4.25 -9.29 29.26
CA HIS A 323 -2.84 -9.58 29.60
C HIS A 323 -2.59 -9.72 31.12
N GLN A 324 -3.28 -8.94 31.96
CA GLN A 324 -3.03 -8.93 33.42
C GLN A 324 -3.29 -10.27 34.11
N PRO A 325 -4.46 -10.95 33.94
CA PRO A 325 -4.66 -12.28 34.46
C PRO A 325 -3.61 -13.30 34.00
N VAL A 326 -3.21 -13.24 32.73
CA VAL A 326 -2.19 -14.15 32.18
C VAL A 326 -0.83 -13.92 32.84
N LEU A 327 -0.41 -12.67 33.04
CA LEU A 327 0.83 -12.35 33.77
C LEU A 327 0.77 -12.82 35.23
N ALA A 328 -0.40 -12.70 35.88
CA ALA A 328 -0.59 -13.20 37.22
C ALA A 328 -0.44 -14.75 37.30
N HIS A 329 -1.02 -15.48 36.36
CA HIS A 329 -0.86 -16.93 36.27
C HIS A 329 0.59 -17.33 35.99
N LEU A 330 1.28 -16.66 35.04
CA LEU A 330 2.70 -16.93 34.78
C LEU A 330 3.57 -16.70 36.02
N SER A 331 3.25 -15.66 36.80
CA SER A 331 3.96 -15.38 38.06
C SER A 331 3.66 -16.47 39.13
N ALA A 332 2.43 -16.94 39.23
CA ALA A 332 2.03 -17.96 40.20
C ALA A 332 2.62 -19.34 39.91
N LEU A 333 2.95 -19.62 38.64
CA LEU A 333 3.60 -20.91 38.26
C LEU A 333 5.09 -20.97 38.63
N ARG A 334 5.71 -19.86 39.01
CA ARG A 334 7.12 -19.84 39.42
C ARG A 334 7.29 -20.66 40.70
N GLY A 335 8.30 -21.54 40.73
CA GLY A 335 8.54 -22.48 41.82
C GLY A 335 7.58 -23.65 41.88
N GLN A 336 6.73 -23.83 40.84
CA GLN A 336 5.82 -24.99 40.73
C GLN A 336 6.24 -25.96 39.63
N ALA A 337 7.53 -25.95 39.26
CA ALA A 337 8.04 -26.87 38.25
C ALA A 337 7.84 -28.34 38.71
N ASP A 338 7.34 -29.19 37.82
CA ASP A 338 7.23 -30.60 38.08
C ASP A 338 8.59 -31.29 37.87
N THR A 339 9.39 -31.30 38.93
CA THR A 339 10.72 -31.91 38.94
C THR A 339 10.68 -33.41 39.10
N ARG A 340 9.51 -34.02 39.49
CA ARG A 340 9.37 -35.46 39.73
C ARG A 340 9.53 -36.28 38.46
N LEU A 341 9.46 -35.66 37.31
CA LEU A 341 9.47 -36.30 35.99
C LEU A 341 10.80 -36.19 35.26
N ASP A 342 11.88 -35.82 35.97
CA ASP A 342 13.24 -35.71 35.37
C ASP A 342 13.73 -37.04 34.72
N HIS A 343 13.17 -38.17 35.11
CA HIS A 343 13.48 -39.48 34.52
C HIS A 343 12.84 -39.71 33.13
N TYR A 344 11.82 -38.94 32.76
CA TYR A 344 11.16 -39.00 31.44
C TYR A 344 11.53 -37.83 30.55
N THR A 345 12.76 -37.46 30.59
CA THR A 345 13.32 -36.16 30.23
C THR A 345 13.30 -35.76 28.75
N ARG A 346 12.83 -36.62 27.84
CA ARG A 346 12.99 -36.39 26.40
C ARG A 346 11.72 -35.97 25.69
N ALA A 347 10.54 -36.07 26.28
CA ALA A 347 9.27 -35.76 25.65
C ALA A 347 8.32 -34.99 26.58
N ALA A 348 7.47 -34.14 25.98
CA ALA A 348 6.39 -33.41 26.63
C ALA A 348 5.08 -33.63 25.88
N ASN A 349 3.93 -33.52 26.56
CA ASN A 349 2.60 -33.82 26.00
C ASN A 349 2.06 -32.75 25.06
N ILE A 350 2.88 -32.32 24.07
CA ILE A 350 2.53 -31.36 23.03
C ILE A 350 1.32 -31.82 22.22
N GLU A 351 1.21 -33.13 21.95
CA GLU A 351 0.08 -33.74 21.25
C GLU A 351 -1.25 -33.50 21.96
N CYS A 352 -1.28 -33.63 23.28
CA CYS A 352 -2.48 -33.37 24.09
C CYS A 352 -2.78 -31.86 24.16
N MET A 353 -1.74 -31.03 24.28
CA MET A 353 -1.87 -29.55 24.24
C MET A 353 -2.45 -29.07 22.93
N LEU A 354 -1.99 -29.57 21.80
CA LEU A 354 -2.55 -29.25 20.48
C LEU A 354 -4.02 -29.68 20.36
N GLY A 355 -4.35 -30.87 20.88
CA GLY A 355 -5.73 -31.37 20.96
C GLY A 355 -6.62 -30.46 21.80
N GLN A 356 -6.17 -30.02 22.96
CA GLN A 356 -6.90 -29.10 23.82
C GLN A 356 -7.10 -27.72 23.18
N ALA A 357 -6.06 -27.15 22.57
CA ALA A 357 -6.16 -25.91 21.86
C ALA A 357 -7.17 -25.99 20.70
N ALA A 358 -7.17 -27.10 19.94
CA ALA A 358 -8.12 -27.32 18.85
C ALA A 358 -9.57 -27.40 19.35
N SER A 359 -9.82 -28.11 20.46
CA SER A 359 -11.14 -28.21 21.08
C SER A 359 -11.65 -26.84 21.55
N LEU A 360 -10.83 -26.09 22.26
CA LEU A 360 -11.21 -24.77 22.78
C LEU A 360 -11.49 -23.76 21.67
N LEU A 361 -10.73 -23.78 20.58
CA LEU A 361 -10.98 -22.94 19.41
C LEU A 361 -12.29 -23.32 18.72
N GLN A 362 -12.62 -24.62 18.66
CA GLN A 362 -13.89 -25.10 18.11
C GLN A 362 -15.06 -24.71 19.02
N ASP A 363 -14.98 -24.93 20.32
CA ASP A 363 -16.01 -24.57 21.30
C ASP A 363 -16.30 -23.07 21.30
N SER A 364 -15.28 -22.24 21.18
CA SER A 364 -15.42 -20.79 21.07
C SER A 364 -16.17 -20.38 19.81
N ARG A 365 -15.98 -21.09 18.71
CA ARG A 365 -16.69 -20.91 17.45
C ARG A 365 -18.17 -21.29 17.58
N ASP A 366 -18.44 -22.43 18.24
CA ASP A 366 -19.81 -22.97 18.35
C ASP A 366 -20.68 -22.16 19.32
N ARG A 367 -20.13 -21.67 20.44
CA ARG A 367 -20.84 -20.86 21.43
C ARG A 367 -21.23 -19.47 20.93
N THR A 368 -20.44 -18.88 20.07
CA THR A 368 -20.69 -17.50 19.60
C THR A 368 -21.49 -17.46 18.31
N GLY A 369 -21.72 -18.60 17.64
CA GLY A 369 -22.39 -18.67 16.31
C GLY A 369 -21.71 -17.84 15.23
N ARG A 370 -20.73 -17.07 15.64
CA ARG A 370 -19.78 -16.30 14.85
C ARG A 370 -18.44 -16.41 15.58
N ARG A 371 -17.33 -16.57 14.84
CA ARG A 371 -16.07 -16.09 15.37
C ARG A 371 -16.29 -14.68 15.90
N PRO A 372 -15.71 -14.29 17.05
CA PRO A 372 -15.53 -12.85 17.31
C PRO A 372 -14.95 -12.30 16.03
N SER A 373 -15.70 -11.49 15.34
CA SER A 373 -15.52 -11.17 13.93
C SER A 373 -14.10 -10.66 13.73
N GLY A 374 -13.23 -11.49 13.14
CA GLY A 374 -11.93 -11.08 12.67
C GLY A 374 -10.71 -11.37 13.55
N GLU A 375 -10.85 -12.03 14.71
CA GLU A 375 -9.66 -12.41 15.52
C GLU A 375 -8.85 -13.51 14.82
N ARG A 376 -7.56 -13.24 14.62
CA ARG A 376 -6.60 -14.19 14.06
C ARG A 376 -5.96 -14.97 15.20
N PRO A 377 -6.12 -16.31 15.30
CA PRO A 377 -5.45 -17.09 16.32
C PRO A 377 -3.95 -17.22 16.00
N VAL A 378 -3.13 -17.10 17.04
CA VAL A 378 -1.68 -17.32 17.01
C VAL A 378 -1.32 -18.26 18.14
N LEU A 379 -0.76 -19.41 17.83
CA LEU A 379 -0.25 -20.36 18.83
C LEU A 379 1.26 -20.20 18.95
N VAL A 380 1.73 -19.97 20.17
CA VAL A 380 3.16 -19.95 20.49
C VAL A 380 3.45 -21.07 21.50
N THR A 381 4.25 -22.05 21.08
CA THR A 381 4.70 -23.15 21.91
C THR A 381 6.07 -22.81 22.50
N ILE A 382 6.20 -22.92 23.83
CA ILE A 382 7.42 -22.56 24.56
C ILE A 382 7.87 -23.79 25.35
N GLY A 383 9.08 -24.28 25.12
CA GLY A 383 9.60 -25.48 25.80
C GLY A 383 10.89 -26.00 25.16
N SER A 384 11.27 -27.22 25.47
CA SER A 384 12.52 -27.81 24.95
C SER A 384 12.39 -29.27 24.51
N ARG A 385 11.32 -29.96 24.90
CA ARG A 385 11.16 -31.40 24.67
C ARG A 385 10.34 -31.67 23.42
N ASP A 386 10.60 -32.81 22.78
CA ASP A 386 9.80 -33.30 21.66
C ASP A 386 8.44 -33.82 22.12
N PRO A 387 7.42 -33.89 21.22
CA PRO A 387 6.14 -34.52 21.51
C PRO A 387 6.30 -36.02 21.78
N PHE A 388 5.42 -36.59 22.61
CA PHE A 388 5.34 -38.04 22.74
C PHE A 388 4.90 -38.70 21.44
N PRO A 389 5.50 -39.83 21.03
CA PRO A 389 5.04 -40.60 19.91
C PRO A 389 3.66 -41.25 20.18
N ALA A 390 2.85 -41.43 19.13
CA ALA A 390 1.57 -42.12 19.26
C ALA A 390 1.75 -43.62 19.63
N TRP A 391 2.84 -44.19 19.15
CA TRP A 391 3.18 -45.60 19.35
C TRP A 391 4.62 -45.74 19.85
N ARG A 392 4.91 -46.87 20.52
CA ARG A 392 6.25 -47.11 21.02
C ARG A 392 7.29 -47.04 19.91
N ASP A 393 8.25 -46.17 20.07
CA ASP A 393 9.40 -46.07 19.19
C ASP A 393 10.55 -46.93 19.75
N PRO A 394 10.95 -48.00 19.06
CA PRO A 394 12.03 -48.86 19.52
C PRO A 394 13.41 -48.19 19.51
N VAL A 395 13.56 -47.05 18.78
CA VAL A 395 14.84 -46.35 18.67
C VAL A 395 15.04 -45.39 19.83
N THR A 396 13.99 -44.68 20.22
CA THR A 396 14.08 -43.58 21.21
C THR A 396 13.81 -44.05 22.65
N GLU A 397 13.25 -45.27 22.85
CA GLU A 397 12.78 -45.81 24.14
C GLU A 397 11.75 -44.89 24.86
N ILE A 398 11.23 -43.88 24.18
CA ILE A 398 10.19 -43.00 24.71
C ILE A 398 8.87 -43.77 24.76
N LEU A 399 8.21 -43.73 25.92
CA LEU A 399 6.88 -44.30 26.05
C LEU A 399 5.88 -43.54 25.18
N PRO A 400 4.91 -44.21 24.54
CA PRO A 400 3.93 -43.53 23.72
C PRO A 400 2.97 -42.69 24.58
N CYS A 401 2.32 -41.70 23.93
CA CYS A 401 1.19 -41.00 24.52
C CYS A 401 0.13 -42.01 25.01
N PRO A 402 -0.31 -41.97 26.29
CA PRO A 402 -1.32 -42.91 26.81
C PRO A 402 -2.65 -42.89 26.08
N ARG A 403 -2.94 -41.79 25.38
CA ARG A 403 -4.15 -41.60 24.55
C ARG A 403 -3.90 -41.93 23.08
N HIS A 404 -2.71 -42.39 22.71
CA HIS A 404 -2.28 -42.64 21.33
C HIS A 404 -2.48 -41.46 20.37
N HIS A 405 -2.35 -40.27 20.90
CA HIS A 405 -2.45 -39.04 20.12
C HIS A 405 -1.22 -38.86 19.24
N GLU A 406 -1.46 -38.47 17.96
CA GLU A 406 -0.39 -38.09 17.04
C GLU A 406 -0.41 -36.57 16.91
N TRP A 407 0.68 -35.91 17.28
CA TRP A 407 0.78 -34.47 17.29
C TRP A 407 0.65 -33.85 15.89
N ARG A 408 1.13 -34.53 14.83
CA ARG A 408 1.01 -34.06 13.44
C ARG A 408 -0.44 -33.98 12.99
N ASP A 409 -1.28 -34.92 13.44
CA ASP A 409 -2.71 -34.93 13.12
C ASP A 409 -3.42 -33.71 13.72
N PHE A 410 -3.12 -33.40 14.99
CA PHE A 410 -3.71 -32.22 15.63
C PHE A 410 -3.21 -30.92 15.04
N LEU A 411 -1.92 -30.82 14.73
CA LEU A 411 -1.36 -29.66 14.05
C LEU A 411 -1.96 -29.49 12.64
N GLY A 412 -2.14 -30.61 11.91
CA GLY A 412 -2.80 -30.63 10.61
C GLY A 412 -4.25 -30.15 10.68
N ARG A 413 -5.02 -30.64 11.69
CA ARG A 413 -6.41 -30.19 11.92
C ARG A 413 -6.48 -28.69 12.27
N LEU A 414 -5.59 -28.20 13.13
CA LEU A 414 -5.51 -26.77 13.45
C LEU A 414 -5.28 -25.93 12.16
N LYS A 415 -4.33 -26.33 11.30
CA LYS A 415 -4.05 -25.65 10.03
C LYS A 415 -5.22 -25.70 9.06
N GLN A 416 -5.95 -26.83 9.00
CA GLN A 416 -7.11 -26.99 8.12
C GLN A 416 -8.33 -26.18 8.62
N ASN A 417 -8.63 -26.26 9.91
CA ASN A 417 -9.80 -25.63 10.50
C ASN A 417 -9.60 -24.11 10.69
N HIS A 418 -8.36 -23.67 10.83
CA HIS A 418 -7.96 -22.26 11.06
C HIS A 418 -6.84 -21.88 10.09
N PRO A 419 -7.11 -21.76 8.77
CA PRO A 419 -6.10 -21.48 7.77
C PRO A 419 -5.41 -20.11 7.95
N GLU A 420 -6.00 -19.20 8.75
CA GLU A 420 -5.42 -17.92 9.15
C GLU A 420 -4.52 -18.02 10.41
N MET A 421 -4.49 -19.16 11.08
CA MET A 421 -3.69 -19.35 12.28
C MET A 421 -2.20 -19.25 11.98
N THR A 422 -1.48 -18.60 12.87
CA THR A 422 -0.03 -18.46 12.80
C THR A 422 0.61 -19.28 13.91
N PHE A 423 1.74 -19.92 13.62
CA PHE A 423 2.42 -20.86 14.52
C PHE A 423 3.83 -20.36 14.83
N GLY A 424 4.08 -20.09 16.11
CA GLY A 424 5.40 -19.71 16.64
C GLY A 424 5.93 -20.72 17.63
N ALA A 425 7.25 -20.81 17.74
CA ALA A 425 7.91 -21.61 18.74
C ALA A 425 9.08 -20.87 19.39
N ILE A 426 9.22 -20.99 20.71
CA ILE A 426 10.38 -20.57 21.47
C ILE A 426 11.00 -21.83 22.07
N CYS A 427 12.10 -22.27 21.47
CA CYS A 427 12.71 -23.56 21.74
C CYS A 427 13.95 -23.42 22.64
N GLY A 428 13.98 -24.16 23.76
CA GLY A 428 15.15 -24.28 24.61
C GLY A 428 16.03 -25.51 24.31
N GLY A 429 15.62 -26.29 23.28
CA GLY A 429 16.34 -27.49 22.81
C GLY A 429 16.96 -27.26 21.43
N ASP A 430 16.77 -28.22 20.52
CA ASP A 430 17.19 -28.09 19.11
C ASP A 430 16.09 -27.46 18.25
N PRO A 431 16.21 -26.21 17.85
CA PRO A 431 15.22 -25.58 16.95
C PRO A 431 15.16 -26.23 15.57
N GLY A 432 16.20 -27.02 15.18
CA GLY A 432 16.25 -27.76 13.93
C GLY A 432 15.46 -29.07 13.97
N ALA A 433 15.07 -29.57 15.14
CA ALA A 433 14.24 -30.74 15.25
C ALA A 433 12.90 -30.57 14.51
N GLU A 434 12.42 -31.66 13.90
CA GLU A 434 11.24 -31.64 13.04
C GLU A 434 10.02 -31.05 13.74
N ALA A 435 9.77 -31.45 14.97
CA ALA A 435 8.63 -31.01 15.74
C ALA A 435 8.66 -29.48 15.94
N TRP A 436 9.79 -28.96 16.40
CA TRP A 436 9.94 -27.53 16.65
C TRP A 436 9.85 -26.69 15.37
N ARG A 437 10.43 -27.15 14.25
CA ARG A 437 10.27 -26.50 12.95
C ARG A 437 8.82 -26.42 12.48
N LEU A 438 8.02 -27.47 12.74
CA LEU A 438 6.61 -27.49 12.34
C LEU A 438 5.72 -26.69 13.29
N LEU A 439 6.02 -26.66 14.59
CA LEU A 439 5.36 -25.83 15.59
C LEU A 439 5.70 -24.34 15.44
N GLY A 440 6.91 -24.02 14.97
CA GLY A 440 7.38 -22.68 14.68
C GLY A 440 7.35 -22.33 13.18
N ALA A 441 6.38 -22.86 12.42
CA ALA A 441 6.36 -22.74 10.96
C ALA A 441 6.38 -21.30 10.43
N ASP A 442 5.85 -20.34 11.19
CA ASP A 442 5.85 -18.92 10.83
C ASP A 442 6.98 -18.14 11.53
N ALA A 443 7.37 -18.54 12.75
CA ALA A 443 8.51 -17.99 13.48
C ALA A 443 9.05 -18.97 14.50
N ILE A 444 10.35 -19.16 14.54
CA ILE A 444 11.04 -19.95 15.56
C ILE A 444 12.16 -19.11 16.17
N ALA A 445 12.28 -19.17 17.49
CA ALA A 445 13.33 -18.49 18.23
C ALA A 445 13.98 -19.43 19.23
N ASP A 446 15.28 -19.24 19.43
CA ASP A 446 16.00 -19.85 20.54
C ASP A 446 15.66 -19.15 21.87
N LEU A 447 15.44 -19.94 22.93
CA LEU A 447 15.06 -19.43 24.25
C LEU A 447 16.09 -18.44 24.82
N ILE A 448 17.38 -18.66 24.57
CA ILE A 448 18.48 -17.89 25.17
C ILE A 448 18.61 -16.53 24.50
N VAL A 449 18.52 -16.50 23.16
CA VAL A 449 18.76 -15.31 22.34
C VAL A 449 17.49 -14.63 21.86
N LEU A 450 16.33 -14.94 22.44
CA LEU A 450 15.05 -14.38 22.04
C LEU A 450 15.05 -12.84 22.07
N ASP A 451 14.84 -12.23 20.93
CA ASP A 451 14.31 -10.87 20.81
C ASP A 451 12.77 -10.95 20.69
N ALA A 452 12.08 -10.69 21.81
CA ALA A 452 10.63 -10.83 21.87
C ALA A 452 9.91 -9.80 20.96
N GLN A 453 10.53 -8.65 20.68
CA GLN A 453 9.95 -7.68 19.77
C GLN A 453 10.06 -8.15 18.32
N GLN A 454 11.25 -8.62 17.90
CA GLN A 454 11.44 -9.16 16.57
C GLN A 454 10.60 -10.41 16.34
N PHE A 455 10.52 -11.32 17.31
CA PHE A 455 9.68 -12.50 17.25
C PHE A 455 8.18 -12.17 17.10
N ALA A 456 7.71 -11.15 17.81
CA ALA A 456 6.34 -10.64 17.64
C ALA A 456 6.10 -10.01 16.26
N VAL A 457 7.11 -9.38 15.68
CA VAL A 457 7.07 -8.87 14.29
C VAL A 457 7.01 -10.04 13.29
N ASP A 458 7.82 -11.08 13.47
CA ASP A 458 7.84 -12.25 12.59
C ASP A 458 6.49 -12.98 12.61
N LEU A 459 5.84 -13.07 13.77
CA LEU A 459 4.47 -13.57 13.94
C LEU A 459 3.39 -12.57 13.50
N ARG A 460 3.78 -11.39 13.03
CA ARG A 460 2.87 -10.30 12.64
C ARG A 460 1.92 -9.85 13.76
N LEU A 461 2.36 -9.95 14.98
CA LEU A 461 1.69 -9.43 16.17
C LEU A 461 1.98 -7.94 16.35
N LEU A 462 3.16 -7.51 15.94
CA LEU A 462 3.60 -6.12 15.88
C LEU A 462 3.97 -5.74 14.45
N ARG A 463 3.99 -4.46 14.17
CA ARG A 463 4.53 -3.94 12.91
C ARG A 463 6.05 -3.85 12.97
N PRO A 464 6.75 -4.13 11.86
CA PRO A 464 8.16 -3.83 11.74
C PRO A 464 8.43 -2.34 12.01
N ALA A 465 9.52 -2.04 12.71
CA ALA A 465 9.93 -0.67 12.90
C ALA A 465 10.18 0.00 11.53
N GLY A 466 9.49 1.12 11.29
CA GLY A 466 9.59 1.83 10.01
C GLY A 466 8.69 1.30 8.89
N GLU A 467 7.89 0.26 9.11
CA GLU A 467 6.85 -0.12 8.14
C GLU A 467 5.85 1.03 7.99
N HIS A 468 5.69 1.49 6.78
CA HIS A 468 4.75 2.55 6.44
C HIS A 468 3.99 2.23 5.16
N VAL A 469 2.76 2.72 5.09
CA VAL A 469 1.93 2.56 3.90
C VAL A 469 1.95 3.88 3.13
N PRO A 470 2.52 3.89 1.92
CA PRO A 470 2.70 5.14 1.18
C PRO A 470 1.39 5.71 0.62
N PHE A 471 0.34 4.91 0.49
CA PHE A 471 -0.95 5.31 -0.09
C PHE A 471 -2.10 5.15 0.89
N PRO A 472 -3.18 5.91 0.74
CA PRO A 472 -4.37 5.71 1.56
C PRO A 472 -5.04 4.38 1.21
N LEU A 473 -5.76 3.83 2.21
CA LEU A 473 -6.56 2.63 2.08
C LEU A 473 -8.02 2.99 1.77
N VAL A 474 -8.74 2.06 1.18
CA VAL A 474 -10.21 2.12 1.10
C VAL A 474 -10.77 2.07 2.53
N ASP A 475 -11.57 3.07 2.90
CA ASP A 475 -12.31 3.08 4.17
C ASP A 475 -13.57 2.22 3.99
N ARG A 476 -13.68 1.12 4.76
CA ARG A 476 -14.80 0.16 4.71
C ARG A 476 -15.80 0.40 5.81
#